data_681e5c64aa05732894516f2f78aec031
#
_entry.id   681e5c64aa05732894516f2f78aec031
#
_cell.length_a   1.000
_cell.length_b   1.000
_cell.length_c   1.000
_cell.angle_alpha   90.00
_cell.angle_beta   90.00
_cell.angle_gamma   90.00
#
_symmetry.space_group_name_H-M   'P 1'
#
loop_
_entity.id
_entity.type
_entity.pdbx_description
1 polymer ?
#
loop_
_entity_poly.entity_id
_entity_poly.type
_entity_poly.pdbx_seq_one_letter_code
_entity_poly.pdbx_strand_id
1 'polypeptide(L)'
;MTQELSGRVAIVTGAGRNIGRAIALALADGGAAVVVNARSNVQEAKAVAGEIERVGGKAFAVTADVADADAVASMVKDAASRFGRIDILVNNAAVRAEQAIETMTLAEWRAVTAVILDGAFNCVKACLPHLKRSGAGAIVNIGGISAHTGAARRPHVVTAKAGLVGFTRALAHELAADNIRVNTVTPGLMATPRPAGQPEPQHHALVRSLVGRRGEPADIAAAVRFLCGPGAGFVTGQNIQVNGGTFLG
;
A
#
# COMPACT_ATOMS: atom_id res chain seq x y z
N MET A 1 -0.49 -22.63 9.92
CA MET A 1 0.07 -21.52 9.13
C MET A 1 1.23 -20.93 9.93
N THR A 2 2.32 -20.58 9.28
CA THR A 2 3.50 -20.01 9.96
C THR A 2 3.17 -18.57 10.37
N GLN A 3 3.43 -18.24 11.64
CA GLN A 3 3.27 -16.87 12.18
C GLN A 3 4.60 -16.12 12.09
N GLU A 4 5.15 -16.02 10.90
CA GLU A 4 6.47 -15.43 10.62
C GLU A 4 6.58 -13.94 10.91
N LEU A 5 5.46 -13.27 11.12
CA LEU A 5 5.35 -11.85 11.51
C LEU A 5 4.98 -11.67 12.98
N SER A 6 5.00 -12.74 13.77
CA SER A 6 4.65 -12.67 15.20
C SER A 6 5.51 -11.65 15.95
N GLY A 7 4.86 -10.83 16.79
CA GLY A 7 5.51 -9.75 17.53
C GLY A 7 5.83 -8.49 16.70
N ARG A 8 5.48 -8.45 15.42
CA ARG A 8 5.62 -7.26 14.57
C ARG A 8 4.35 -6.43 14.55
N VAL A 9 4.49 -5.16 14.25
CA VAL A 9 3.40 -4.19 14.08
C VAL A 9 3.45 -3.60 12.68
N ALA A 10 2.34 -3.68 11.95
CA ALA A 10 2.18 -3.17 10.61
C ALA A 10 1.18 -2.01 10.54
N ILE A 11 1.53 -0.94 9.84
CA ILE A 11 0.58 0.09 9.43
C ILE A 11 0.24 -0.15 7.95
N VAL A 12 -1.06 -0.26 7.64
CA VAL A 12 -1.55 -0.38 6.25
C VAL A 12 -2.45 0.80 5.95
N THR A 13 -2.03 1.67 5.02
CA THR A 13 -2.82 2.84 4.63
C THR A 13 -3.89 2.47 3.62
N GLY A 14 -5.08 3.11 3.72
CA GLY A 14 -6.22 2.77 2.86
C GLY A 14 -6.68 1.32 2.99
N ALA A 15 -6.66 0.77 4.22
CA ALA A 15 -6.87 -0.65 4.49
C ALA A 15 -8.35 -1.04 4.69
N GLY A 16 -9.30 -0.11 4.60
CA GLY A 16 -10.72 -0.38 4.86
C GLY A 16 -11.41 -1.28 3.82
N ARG A 17 -10.82 -1.47 2.64
CA ARG A 17 -11.42 -2.27 1.54
C ARG A 17 -10.40 -2.79 0.54
N ASN A 18 -10.87 -3.66 -0.36
CA ASN A 18 -10.13 -4.14 -1.54
C ASN A 18 -8.72 -4.66 -1.20
N ILE A 19 -7.69 -4.20 -1.93
CA ILE A 19 -6.30 -4.62 -1.76
C ILE A 19 -5.80 -4.34 -0.35
N GLY A 20 -6.06 -3.14 0.18
CA GLY A 20 -5.61 -2.76 1.53
C GLY A 20 -6.20 -3.65 2.62
N ARG A 21 -7.51 -4.00 2.53
CA ARG A 21 -8.13 -4.98 3.43
C ARG A 21 -7.45 -6.34 3.34
N ALA A 22 -7.24 -6.85 2.12
CA ALA A 22 -6.60 -8.15 1.94
C ALA A 22 -5.18 -8.19 2.51
N ILE A 23 -4.41 -7.10 2.33
CA ILE A 23 -3.08 -6.95 2.92
C ILE A 23 -3.16 -6.97 4.45
N ALA A 24 -4.07 -6.19 5.04
CA ALA A 24 -4.24 -6.13 6.50
C ALA A 24 -4.55 -7.52 7.08
N LEU A 25 -5.47 -8.26 6.46
CA LEU A 25 -5.83 -9.62 6.87
C LEU A 25 -4.65 -10.60 6.71
N ALA A 26 -3.91 -10.53 5.61
CA ALA A 26 -2.77 -11.42 5.35
C ALA A 26 -1.60 -11.18 6.32
N LEU A 27 -1.32 -9.92 6.69
CA LEU A 27 -0.30 -9.60 7.68
C LEU A 27 -0.72 -10.05 9.08
N ALA A 28 -2.01 -9.90 9.44
CA ALA A 28 -2.55 -10.39 10.70
C ALA A 28 -2.51 -11.92 10.79
N ASP A 29 -2.83 -12.65 9.70
CA ASP A 29 -2.70 -14.10 9.61
C ASP A 29 -1.24 -14.56 9.75
N GLY A 30 -0.27 -13.74 9.32
CA GLY A 30 1.16 -13.91 9.59
C GLY A 30 1.58 -13.62 11.04
N GLY A 31 0.67 -13.18 11.91
CA GLY A 31 0.91 -12.91 13.33
C GLY A 31 1.23 -11.44 13.66
N ALA A 32 1.19 -10.53 12.70
CA ALA A 32 1.39 -9.11 12.98
C ALA A 32 0.19 -8.47 13.69
N ALA A 33 0.43 -7.51 14.58
CA ALA A 33 -0.59 -6.55 14.97
C ALA A 33 -0.75 -5.51 13.86
N VAL A 34 -1.99 -5.17 13.47
CA VAL A 34 -2.24 -4.36 12.28
C VAL A 34 -2.99 -3.07 12.61
N VAL A 35 -2.42 -1.95 12.22
CA VAL A 35 -3.09 -0.65 12.19
C VAL A 35 -3.80 -0.51 10.86
N VAL A 36 -5.13 -0.50 10.90
CA VAL A 36 -6.02 -0.40 9.75
C VAL A 36 -6.39 1.06 9.54
N ASN A 37 -5.73 1.73 8.60
CA ASN A 37 -6.03 3.12 8.30
C ASN A 37 -7.08 3.25 7.19
N ALA A 38 -8.00 4.19 7.36
CA ALA A 38 -8.85 4.72 6.32
C ALA A 38 -8.80 6.26 6.34
N ARG A 39 -9.05 6.92 5.20
CA ARG A 39 -9.02 8.39 5.14
C ARG A 39 -10.07 9.02 6.06
N SER A 40 -11.32 8.62 5.93
CA SER A 40 -12.47 9.21 6.65
C SER A 40 -13.52 8.20 7.08
N ASN A 41 -13.62 7.03 6.42
CA ASN A 41 -14.62 6.02 6.75
C ASN A 41 -14.14 5.12 7.90
N VAL A 42 -14.42 5.57 9.12
CA VAL A 42 -14.05 4.83 10.33
C VAL A 42 -14.74 3.47 10.42
N GLN A 43 -15.94 3.33 9.86
CA GLN A 43 -16.68 2.06 9.92
C GLN A 43 -16.04 0.98 9.05
N GLU A 44 -15.56 1.34 7.85
CA GLU A 44 -14.77 0.41 7.03
C GLU A 44 -13.49 -0.06 7.75
N ALA A 45 -12.77 0.85 8.38
CA ALA A 45 -11.56 0.49 9.14
C ALA A 45 -11.89 -0.41 10.34
N LYS A 46 -12.94 -0.09 11.11
CA LYS A 46 -13.41 -0.89 12.24
C LYS A 46 -13.88 -2.28 11.82
N ALA A 47 -14.57 -2.38 10.68
CA ALA A 47 -15.02 -3.68 10.17
C ALA A 47 -13.83 -4.61 9.91
N VAL A 48 -12.77 -4.11 9.24
CA VAL A 48 -11.55 -4.89 8.98
C VAL A 48 -10.81 -5.23 10.27
N ALA A 49 -10.69 -4.29 11.20
CA ALA A 49 -10.08 -4.56 12.51
C ALA A 49 -10.86 -5.64 13.27
N GLY A 50 -12.19 -5.57 13.27
CA GLY A 50 -13.06 -6.60 13.88
C GLY A 50 -12.96 -7.97 13.19
N GLU A 51 -12.71 -8.02 11.88
CA GLU A 51 -12.42 -9.29 11.20
C GLU A 51 -11.13 -9.93 11.71
N ILE A 52 -10.07 -9.13 11.88
CA ILE A 52 -8.79 -9.58 12.43
C ILE A 52 -8.95 -10.07 13.88
N GLU A 53 -9.64 -9.30 14.72
CA GLU A 53 -9.85 -9.62 16.14
C GLU A 53 -10.70 -10.88 16.32
N ARG A 54 -11.70 -11.12 15.47
CA ARG A 54 -12.57 -12.30 15.54
C ARG A 54 -11.82 -13.62 15.32
N VAL A 55 -10.69 -13.58 14.62
CA VAL A 55 -9.82 -14.76 14.43
C VAL A 55 -8.62 -14.78 15.38
N GLY A 56 -8.65 -13.96 16.44
CA GLY A 56 -7.63 -13.92 17.50
C GLY A 56 -6.42 -13.03 17.18
N GLY A 57 -6.42 -12.29 16.06
CA GLY A 57 -5.40 -11.32 15.73
C GLY A 57 -5.54 -10.03 16.55
N LYS A 58 -4.55 -9.13 16.42
CA LYS A 58 -4.55 -7.80 17.05
C LYS A 58 -4.71 -6.72 15.99
N ALA A 59 -5.67 -5.82 16.17
CA ALA A 59 -5.85 -4.72 15.22
C ALA A 59 -6.18 -3.40 15.93
N PHE A 60 -6.01 -2.30 15.19
CA PHE A 60 -6.37 -0.95 15.61
C PHE A 60 -6.85 -0.17 14.39
N ALA A 61 -8.12 0.25 14.42
CA ALA A 61 -8.72 1.08 13.38
C ALA A 61 -8.47 2.55 13.65
N VAL A 62 -7.99 3.30 12.64
CA VAL A 62 -7.72 4.74 12.75
C VAL A 62 -8.06 5.46 11.45
N THR A 63 -8.56 6.68 11.56
CA THR A 63 -8.75 7.57 10.40
C THR A 63 -7.63 8.61 10.36
N ALA A 64 -7.00 8.73 9.19
CA ALA A 64 -6.05 9.80 8.87
C ALA A 64 -6.00 9.98 7.35
N ASP A 65 -6.05 11.21 6.86
CA ASP A 65 -5.70 11.49 5.48
C ASP A 65 -4.17 11.47 5.36
N VAL A 66 -3.64 10.60 4.51
CA VAL A 66 -2.19 10.46 4.33
C VAL A 66 -1.56 11.71 3.69
N ALA A 67 -2.34 12.53 3.00
CA ALA A 67 -1.88 13.81 2.46
C ALA A 67 -1.66 14.88 3.54
N ASP A 68 -2.19 14.67 4.75
CA ASP A 68 -2.03 15.54 5.92
C ASP A 68 -0.94 14.97 6.84
N ALA A 69 0.19 15.66 6.92
CA ALA A 69 1.35 15.24 7.71
C ALA A 69 1.06 15.17 9.22
N ASP A 70 0.23 16.06 9.75
CA ASP A 70 -0.11 16.10 11.18
C ASP A 70 -1.06 14.95 11.53
N ALA A 71 -2.04 14.66 10.66
CA ALA A 71 -2.90 13.49 10.81
C ALA A 71 -2.10 12.18 10.76
N VAL A 72 -1.12 12.08 9.87
CA VAL A 72 -0.21 10.92 9.80
C VAL A 72 0.64 10.81 11.06
N ALA A 73 1.21 11.91 11.55
CA ALA A 73 2.02 11.91 12.77
C ALA A 73 1.19 11.45 13.99
N SER A 74 -0.07 11.91 14.10
CA SER A 74 -1.01 11.46 15.15
C SER A 74 -1.30 9.97 15.03
N MET A 75 -1.62 9.47 13.84
CA MET A 75 -1.85 8.03 13.59
C MET A 75 -0.67 7.17 14.03
N VAL A 76 0.55 7.58 13.67
CA VAL A 76 1.78 6.85 14.02
C VAL A 76 2.03 6.87 15.53
N LYS A 77 1.79 8.01 16.18
CA LYS A 77 1.87 8.15 17.64
C LYS A 77 0.89 7.21 18.35
N ASP A 78 -0.36 7.17 17.91
CA ASP A 78 -1.40 6.32 18.49
C ASP A 78 -1.06 4.83 18.30
N ALA A 79 -0.58 4.45 17.10
CA ALA A 79 -0.11 3.11 16.81
C ALA A 79 1.05 2.69 17.72
N ALA A 80 2.05 3.56 17.88
CA ALA A 80 3.20 3.32 18.73
C ALA A 80 2.82 3.26 20.22
N SER A 81 1.89 4.09 20.67
CA SER A 81 1.38 4.07 22.06
C SER A 81 0.64 2.76 22.35
N ARG A 82 -0.12 2.24 21.37
CA ARG A 82 -0.93 1.03 21.53
C ARG A 82 -0.11 -0.26 21.50
N PHE A 83 0.88 -0.34 20.60
CA PHE A 83 1.62 -1.58 20.33
C PHE A 83 3.10 -1.53 20.73
N GLY A 84 3.62 -0.38 21.12
CA GLY A 84 5.00 -0.18 21.55
C GLY A 84 6.05 -0.09 20.43
N ARG A 85 5.71 -0.50 19.21
CA ARG A 85 6.64 -0.55 18.05
C ARG A 85 5.92 -0.39 16.71
N ILE A 86 6.68 -0.16 15.66
CA ILE A 86 6.23 -0.23 14.26
C ILE A 86 7.39 -0.82 13.45
N ASP A 87 7.11 -1.91 12.73
CA ASP A 87 8.10 -2.69 11.97
C ASP A 87 7.83 -2.70 10.48
N ILE A 88 6.56 -2.51 10.11
CA ILE A 88 6.10 -2.66 8.74
C ILE A 88 5.24 -1.45 8.38
N LEU A 89 5.51 -0.85 7.23
CA LEU A 89 4.67 0.17 6.62
C LEU A 89 4.25 -0.27 5.22
N VAL A 90 2.94 -0.29 4.96
CA VAL A 90 2.40 -0.52 3.62
C VAL A 90 1.68 0.74 3.13
N ASN A 91 2.28 1.44 2.19
CA ASN A 91 1.71 2.59 1.51
C ASN A 91 0.79 2.11 0.38
N ASN A 92 -0.49 1.88 0.73
CA ASN A 92 -1.52 1.42 -0.20
C ASN A 92 -2.56 2.50 -0.52
N ALA A 93 -2.70 3.54 0.30
CA ALA A 93 -3.66 4.62 0.04
C ALA A 93 -3.49 5.22 -1.36
N ALA A 94 -4.58 5.32 -2.10
CA ALA A 94 -4.60 5.87 -3.45
C ALA A 94 -5.99 6.37 -3.82
N VAL A 95 -6.03 7.30 -4.78
CA VAL A 95 -7.26 7.77 -5.43
C VAL A 95 -7.33 7.19 -6.83
N ARG A 96 -8.53 6.76 -7.24
CA ARG A 96 -8.82 6.43 -8.64
C ARG A 96 -9.44 7.66 -9.28
N ALA A 97 -8.73 8.23 -10.25
CA ALA A 97 -9.20 9.38 -11.00
C ALA A 97 -8.86 9.23 -12.48
N GLU A 98 -9.72 9.76 -13.33
CA GLU A 98 -9.55 9.81 -14.77
C GLU A 98 -9.92 11.21 -15.26
N GLN A 99 -8.95 11.91 -15.87
CA GLN A 99 -9.14 13.24 -16.42
C GLN A 99 -8.19 13.41 -17.61
N ALA A 100 -8.68 13.94 -18.71
CA ALA A 100 -7.84 14.27 -19.86
C ALA A 100 -6.89 15.42 -19.49
N ILE A 101 -5.65 15.38 -20.00
CA ILE A 101 -4.66 16.43 -19.71
C ILE A 101 -5.14 17.80 -20.14
N GLU A 102 -5.88 17.86 -21.25
CA GLU A 102 -6.43 19.11 -21.81
C GLU A 102 -7.36 19.86 -20.83
N THR A 103 -8.13 19.14 -20.03
CA THR A 103 -9.09 19.71 -19.09
C THR A 103 -8.71 19.53 -17.63
N MET A 104 -7.57 18.89 -17.35
CA MET A 104 -7.08 18.67 -16.00
C MET A 104 -6.61 19.97 -15.35
N THR A 105 -7.15 20.30 -14.22
CA THR A 105 -6.67 21.43 -13.42
C THR A 105 -5.45 21.02 -12.57
N LEU A 106 -4.64 22.02 -12.19
CA LEU A 106 -3.53 21.78 -11.27
C LEU A 106 -4.02 21.30 -9.89
N ALA A 107 -5.22 21.67 -9.47
CA ALA A 107 -5.82 21.19 -8.23
C ALA A 107 -6.12 19.68 -8.29
N GLU A 108 -6.70 19.18 -9.39
CA GLU A 108 -6.94 17.76 -9.61
C GLU A 108 -5.63 16.96 -9.67
N TRP A 109 -4.63 17.50 -10.37
CA TRP A 109 -3.28 16.92 -10.40
C TRP A 109 -2.72 16.78 -8.98
N ARG A 110 -2.74 17.87 -8.21
CA ARG A 110 -2.23 17.91 -6.83
C ARG A 110 -3.02 17.00 -5.88
N ALA A 111 -4.33 16.94 -6.00
CA ALA A 111 -5.16 16.07 -5.17
C ALA A 111 -4.80 14.58 -5.30
N VAL A 112 -4.40 14.14 -6.50
CA VAL A 112 -3.98 12.75 -6.73
C VAL A 112 -2.54 12.52 -6.28
N THR A 113 -1.61 13.41 -6.64
CA THR A 113 -0.19 13.29 -6.29
C THR A 113 0.01 13.40 -4.78
N ALA A 114 -0.72 14.27 -4.10
CA ALA A 114 -0.68 14.42 -2.64
C ALA A 114 -1.04 13.12 -1.90
N VAL A 115 -2.08 12.40 -2.34
CA VAL A 115 -2.42 11.13 -1.69
C VAL A 115 -1.40 10.03 -1.97
N ILE A 116 -0.89 9.93 -3.21
CA ILE A 116 -0.07 8.80 -3.62
C ILE A 116 1.41 9.01 -3.28
N LEU A 117 1.97 10.18 -3.59
CA LEU A 117 3.40 10.46 -3.37
C LEU A 117 3.66 11.13 -2.02
N ASP A 118 3.00 12.29 -1.77
CA ASP A 118 3.25 13.01 -0.52
C ASP A 118 2.76 12.18 0.67
N GLY A 119 1.64 11.45 0.51
CA GLY A 119 1.14 10.53 1.53
C GLY A 119 2.11 9.41 1.85
N ALA A 120 2.76 8.80 0.85
CA ALA A 120 3.79 7.81 1.09
C ALA A 120 5.02 8.42 1.79
N PHE A 121 5.44 9.62 1.38
CA PHE A 121 6.52 10.37 2.04
C PHE A 121 6.18 10.68 3.50
N ASN A 122 4.99 11.22 3.78
CA ASN A 122 4.54 11.54 5.13
C ASN A 122 4.55 10.31 6.04
N CYS A 123 4.00 9.18 5.55
CA CYS A 123 3.97 7.93 6.30
C CYS A 123 5.37 7.38 6.56
N VAL A 124 6.26 7.38 5.56
CA VAL A 124 7.66 6.97 5.75
C VAL A 124 8.34 7.84 6.79
N LYS A 125 8.26 9.18 6.63
CA LYS A 125 8.90 10.14 7.55
C LYS A 125 8.44 9.95 8.99
N ALA A 126 7.13 9.80 9.21
CA ALA A 126 6.58 9.61 10.56
C ALA A 126 6.95 8.23 11.16
N CYS A 127 6.95 7.16 10.34
CA CYS A 127 7.29 5.81 10.81
C CYS A 127 8.79 5.59 11.00
N LEU A 128 9.64 6.37 10.33
CA LEU A 128 11.08 6.11 10.24
C LEU A 128 11.78 5.90 11.59
N PRO A 129 11.53 6.73 12.64
CA PRO A 129 12.17 6.51 13.96
C PRO A 129 11.81 5.14 14.57
N HIS A 130 10.61 4.64 14.29
CA HIS A 130 10.14 3.34 14.78
C HIS A 130 10.72 2.20 13.95
N LEU A 131 10.75 2.32 12.62
CA LEU A 131 11.34 1.36 11.70
C LEU A 131 12.83 1.15 11.99
N LYS A 132 13.58 2.21 12.27
CA LYS A 132 14.99 2.13 12.69
C LYS A 132 15.14 1.34 14.01
N ARG A 133 14.31 1.64 15.01
CA ARG A 133 14.33 0.92 16.30
C ARG A 133 13.92 -0.54 16.18
N SER A 134 13.17 -0.93 15.15
CA SER A 134 12.76 -2.31 14.94
C SER A 134 13.94 -3.24 14.64
N GLY A 135 15.01 -2.73 14.06
CA GLY A 135 16.21 -3.47 13.64
C GLY A 135 16.01 -4.37 12.41
N ALA A 136 14.78 -4.46 11.87
CA ALA A 136 14.44 -5.24 10.67
C ALA A 136 13.19 -4.68 9.98
N GLY A 137 13.20 -3.38 9.66
CA GLY A 137 12.08 -2.68 9.08
C GLY A 137 11.72 -3.14 7.67
N ALA A 138 10.43 -3.05 7.31
CA ALA A 138 9.97 -3.29 5.94
C ALA A 138 8.98 -2.21 5.49
N ILE A 139 9.25 -1.62 4.34
CA ILE A 139 8.35 -0.67 3.67
C ILE A 139 7.92 -1.29 2.35
N VAL A 140 6.61 -1.36 2.10
CA VAL A 140 6.07 -1.79 0.81
C VAL A 140 5.17 -0.72 0.24
N ASN A 141 5.51 -0.24 -0.95
CA ASN A 141 4.71 0.72 -1.70
C ASN A 141 3.82 -0.03 -2.72
N ILE A 142 2.53 0.28 -2.76
CA ILE A 142 1.64 -0.32 -3.76
C ILE A 142 1.63 0.55 -5.02
N GLY A 143 2.31 0.06 -6.03
CA GLY A 143 2.42 0.65 -7.36
C GLY A 143 1.14 0.53 -8.19
N GLY A 144 1.31 0.35 -9.48
CA GLY A 144 0.24 0.09 -10.44
C GLY A 144 0.82 -0.12 -11.84
N ILE A 145 0.29 -1.08 -12.57
CA ILE A 145 0.80 -1.46 -13.90
C ILE A 145 0.88 -0.26 -14.87
N SER A 146 -0.08 0.67 -14.76
CA SER A 146 -0.10 1.86 -15.62
C SER A 146 1.11 2.78 -15.44
N ALA A 147 1.87 2.65 -14.35
CA ALA A 147 3.15 3.34 -14.20
C ALA A 147 4.21 2.88 -15.22
N HIS A 148 4.03 1.70 -15.78
CA HIS A 148 4.95 1.07 -16.75
C HIS A 148 4.40 1.08 -18.18
N THR A 149 3.08 0.89 -18.33
CA THR A 149 2.43 0.79 -19.64
C THR A 149 1.82 2.12 -20.11
N GLY A 150 1.72 3.10 -19.25
CA GLY A 150 0.88 4.28 -19.48
C GLY A 150 -0.61 3.97 -19.38
N ALA A 151 -1.44 5.00 -19.31
CA ALA A 151 -2.90 4.91 -19.42
C ALA A 151 -3.46 6.27 -19.84
N ALA A 152 -4.27 6.30 -20.88
CA ALA A 152 -4.95 7.51 -21.31
C ALA A 152 -5.84 8.06 -20.18
N ARG A 153 -5.97 9.39 -20.12
CA ARG A 153 -6.77 10.12 -19.12
C ARG A 153 -6.33 9.92 -17.64
N ARG A 154 -5.09 9.46 -17.42
CA ARG A 154 -4.57 9.19 -16.05
C ARG A 154 -3.15 9.72 -15.80
N PRO A 155 -2.70 10.85 -16.41
CA PRO A 155 -1.31 11.29 -16.27
C PRO A 155 -0.91 11.51 -14.80
N HIS A 156 -1.78 12.08 -13.97
CA HIS A 156 -1.53 12.28 -12.54
C HIS A 156 -1.31 10.96 -11.78
N VAL A 157 -2.17 9.93 -12.01
CA VAL A 157 -2.05 8.62 -11.34
C VAL A 157 -0.80 7.89 -11.84
N VAL A 158 -0.56 7.90 -13.17
CA VAL A 158 0.60 7.24 -13.80
C VAL A 158 1.89 7.84 -13.26
N THR A 159 2.01 9.17 -13.27
CA THR A 159 3.19 9.86 -12.74
C THR A 159 3.42 9.58 -11.26
N ALA A 160 2.36 9.66 -10.45
CA ALA A 160 2.49 9.39 -9.02
C ALA A 160 2.93 7.95 -8.74
N LYS A 161 2.36 6.96 -9.44
CA LYS A 161 2.74 5.55 -9.27
C LYS A 161 4.14 5.24 -9.81
N ALA A 162 4.57 5.89 -10.90
CA ALA A 162 5.95 5.82 -11.39
C ALA A 162 6.93 6.45 -10.38
N GLY A 163 6.53 7.58 -9.78
CA GLY A 163 7.29 8.24 -8.72
C GLY A 163 7.53 7.34 -7.51
N LEU A 164 6.54 6.49 -7.11
CA LEU A 164 6.72 5.52 -6.02
C LEU A 164 7.84 4.51 -6.31
N VAL A 165 8.05 4.12 -7.57
CA VAL A 165 9.14 3.21 -7.94
C VAL A 165 10.50 3.90 -7.75
N GLY A 166 10.62 5.16 -8.17
CA GLY A 166 11.80 5.98 -7.91
C GLY A 166 12.05 6.19 -6.41
N PHE A 167 11.00 6.54 -5.68
CA PHE A 167 11.05 6.72 -4.22
C PHE A 167 11.49 5.43 -3.50
N THR A 168 10.98 4.27 -3.93
CA THR A 168 11.39 2.96 -3.40
C THR A 168 12.89 2.73 -3.55
N ARG A 169 13.45 3.00 -4.73
CA ARG A 169 14.88 2.83 -5.00
C ARG A 169 15.74 3.77 -4.15
N ALA A 170 15.35 5.04 -4.08
CA ALA A 170 16.06 6.03 -3.26
C ALA A 170 16.10 5.62 -1.78
N LEU A 171 14.93 5.25 -1.22
CA LEU A 171 14.85 4.81 0.17
C LEU A 171 15.58 3.49 0.42
N ALA A 172 15.62 2.56 -0.53
CA ALA A 172 16.34 1.32 -0.39
C ALA A 172 17.86 1.56 -0.21
N HIS A 173 18.42 2.54 -0.93
CA HIS A 173 19.80 2.98 -0.74
C HIS A 173 20.02 3.70 0.60
N GLU A 174 19.14 4.65 0.91
CA GLU A 174 19.28 5.51 2.09
C GLU A 174 19.14 4.73 3.41
N LEU A 175 18.20 3.76 3.45
CA LEU A 175 17.82 3.07 4.68
C LEU A 175 18.47 1.68 4.86
N ALA A 176 19.34 1.29 3.94
CA ALA A 176 20.02 -0.02 4.00
C ALA A 176 20.85 -0.18 5.27
N ALA A 177 21.58 0.86 5.69
CA ALA A 177 22.40 0.84 6.90
C ALA A 177 21.56 0.70 8.20
N ASP A 178 20.29 1.06 8.15
CA ASP A 178 19.34 0.90 9.25
C ASP A 178 18.61 -0.47 9.23
N ASN A 179 19.01 -1.37 8.34
CA ASN A 179 18.39 -2.68 8.11
C ASN A 179 16.87 -2.57 7.76
N ILE A 180 16.51 -1.57 6.97
CA ILE A 180 15.15 -1.36 6.47
C ILE A 180 15.11 -1.69 4.98
N ARG A 181 14.27 -2.64 4.61
CA ARG A 181 14.04 -3.02 3.21
C ARG A 181 12.85 -2.24 2.65
N VAL A 182 13.00 -1.77 1.43
CA VAL A 182 11.95 -0.97 0.75
C VAL A 182 11.69 -1.57 -0.62
N ASN A 183 10.45 -1.96 -0.89
CA ASN A 183 10.05 -2.56 -2.17
C ASN A 183 8.73 -1.99 -2.67
N THR A 184 8.47 -2.13 -3.95
CA THR A 184 7.17 -1.85 -4.58
C THR A 184 6.52 -3.17 -4.99
N VAL A 185 5.21 -3.30 -4.79
CA VAL A 185 4.37 -4.32 -5.43
C VAL A 185 3.50 -3.63 -6.47
N THR A 186 3.56 -4.08 -7.71
CA THR A 186 2.80 -3.51 -8.82
C THR A 186 1.65 -4.43 -9.24
N PRO A 187 0.41 -4.10 -8.82
CA PRO A 187 -0.78 -4.82 -9.26
C PRO A 187 -1.05 -4.65 -10.74
N GLY A 188 -1.52 -5.73 -11.38
CA GLY A 188 -2.17 -5.68 -12.69
C GLY A 188 -3.64 -5.28 -12.62
N LEU A 189 -4.43 -5.82 -13.53
CA LEU A 189 -5.89 -5.64 -13.55
C LEU A 189 -6.53 -6.54 -12.48
N MET A 190 -7.06 -5.90 -11.43
CA MET A 190 -7.59 -6.56 -10.25
C MET A 190 -9.12 -6.65 -10.27
N ALA A 191 -9.67 -7.79 -9.84
CA ALA A 191 -11.09 -8.00 -9.60
C ALA A 191 -11.51 -7.34 -8.27
N THR A 192 -11.65 -6.01 -8.30
CA THR A 192 -12.07 -5.23 -7.12
C THR A 192 -13.37 -4.52 -7.38
N PRO A 193 -14.32 -4.51 -6.42
CA PRO A 193 -15.56 -3.76 -6.54
C PRO A 193 -15.31 -2.29 -6.88
N ARG A 194 -16.20 -1.74 -7.71
CA ARG A 194 -16.23 -0.32 -8.05
C ARG A 194 -17.39 0.35 -7.35
N PRO A 195 -17.28 1.64 -7.03
CA PRO A 195 -18.44 2.41 -6.60
C PRO A 195 -19.58 2.31 -7.63
N ALA A 196 -20.81 2.28 -7.15
CA ALA A 196 -21.98 2.27 -8.03
C ALA A 196 -21.93 3.43 -9.03
N GLY A 197 -22.27 3.17 -10.30
CA GLY A 197 -22.28 4.17 -11.37
C GLY A 197 -20.92 4.51 -11.99
N GLN A 198 -19.81 3.93 -11.53
CA GLN A 198 -18.50 4.11 -12.18
C GLN A 198 -18.25 3.02 -13.24
N PRO A 199 -18.21 3.36 -14.54
CA PRO A 199 -17.93 2.41 -15.60
C PRO A 199 -16.51 1.85 -15.50
N GLU A 200 -16.29 0.71 -16.12
CA GLU A 200 -14.94 0.17 -16.24
C GLU A 200 -14.09 1.06 -17.16
N PRO A 201 -12.85 1.40 -16.80
CA PRO A 201 -11.97 2.20 -17.65
C PRO A 201 -11.72 1.52 -19.00
N GLN A 202 -11.78 2.29 -20.08
CA GLN A 202 -11.59 1.77 -21.43
C GLN A 202 -10.26 1.02 -21.62
N HIS A 203 -9.18 1.47 -20.95
CA HIS A 203 -7.88 0.81 -21.03
C HIS A 203 -7.87 -0.62 -20.44
N HIS A 204 -8.85 -0.97 -19.59
CA HIS A 204 -8.98 -2.33 -19.06
C HIS A 204 -9.35 -3.36 -20.14
N ALA A 205 -10.08 -2.95 -21.17
CA ALA A 205 -10.45 -3.82 -22.29
C ALA A 205 -9.24 -4.28 -23.12
N LEU A 206 -8.15 -3.52 -23.09
CA LEU A 206 -6.91 -3.78 -23.83
C LEU A 206 -5.90 -4.63 -23.04
N VAL A 207 -6.17 -4.86 -21.75
CA VAL A 207 -5.24 -5.52 -20.83
C VAL A 207 -5.62 -7.00 -20.66
N ARG A 208 -4.80 -7.90 -21.17
CA ARG A 208 -4.97 -9.34 -20.99
C ARG A 208 -3.86 -9.89 -20.09
N SER A 209 -4.26 -10.66 -19.09
CA SER A 209 -3.34 -11.43 -18.26
C SER A 209 -2.95 -12.73 -18.97
N LEU A 210 -1.67 -13.09 -18.97
CA LEU A 210 -1.19 -14.39 -19.47
C LEU A 210 -1.69 -15.55 -18.60
N VAL A 211 -1.97 -15.28 -17.31
CA VAL A 211 -2.53 -16.26 -16.37
C VAL A 211 -4.02 -16.55 -16.65
N GLY A 212 -4.65 -15.81 -17.57
CA GLY A 212 -6.02 -16.07 -18.03
C GLY A 212 -7.13 -15.57 -17.10
N ARG A 213 -6.80 -14.92 -15.99
CA ARG A 213 -7.77 -14.31 -15.05
C ARG A 213 -7.36 -12.91 -14.62
N ARG A 214 -8.29 -12.15 -14.08
CA ARG A 214 -7.95 -10.95 -13.29
C ARG A 214 -7.30 -11.37 -11.99
N GLY A 215 -6.38 -10.53 -11.49
CA GLY A 215 -5.82 -10.74 -10.16
C GLY A 215 -6.85 -10.48 -9.08
N GLU A 216 -6.74 -11.17 -7.97
CA GLU A 216 -7.53 -10.94 -6.78
C GLU A 216 -6.73 -10.16 -5.74
N PRO A 217 -7.37 -9.42 -4.82
CA PRO A 217 -6.67 -8.75 -3.73
C PRO A 217 -5.73 -9.66 -2.94
N ALA A 218 -6.05 -10.95 -2.83
CA ALA A 218 -5.23 -11.96 -2.18
C ALA A 218 -3.89 -12.19 -2.90
N ASP A 219 -3.83 -12.08 -4.23
CA ASP A 219 -2.57 -12.22 -4.98
C ASP A 219 -1.56 -11.13 -4.57
N ILE A 220 -2.06 -9.90 -4.38
CA ILE A 220 -1.21 -8.78 -3.92
C ILE A 220 -0.82 -8.96 -2.46
N ALA A 221 -1.78 -9.36 -1.63
CA ALA A 221 -1.55 -9.55 -0.19
C ALA A 221 -0.48 -10.62 0.09
N ALA A 222 -0.45 -11.70 -0.68
CA ALA A 222 0.57 -12.73 -0.59
C ALA A 222 1.99 -12.19 -0.87
N ALA A 223 2.15 -11.39 -1.94
CA ALA A 223 3.43 -10.78 -2.26
C ALA A 223 3.87 -9.75 -1.19
N VAL A 224 2.95 -8.95 -0.67
CA VAL A 224 3.23 -7.99 0.41
C VAL A 224 3.65 -8.73 1.68
N ARG A 225 2.92 -9.80 2.08
CA ARG A 225 3.26 -10.61 3.25
C ARG A 225 4.67 -11.22 3.11
N PHE A 226 5.00 -11.80 1.95
CA PHE A 226 6.35 -12.28 1.67
C PHE A 226 7.41 -11.19 1.85
N LEU A 227 7.21 -10.01 1.24
CA LEU A 227 8.15 -8.89 1.33
C LEU A 227 8.30 -8.35 2.75
N CYS A 228 7.28 -8.45 3.59
CA CYS A 228 7.34 -8.08 5.00
C CYS A 228 7.99 -9.15 5.87
N GLY A 229 8.04 -10.40 5.42
CA GLY A 229 8.56 -11.54 6.17
C GLY A 229 10.08 -11.73 6.06
N PRO A 230 10.61 -12.69 6.85
CA PRO A 230 12.05 -13.00 6.86
C PRO A 230 12.53 -13.65 5.53
N GLY A 231 11.64 -14.31 4.79
CA GLY A 231 11.97 -14.90 3.50
C GLY A 231 12.40 -13.91 2.43
N ALA A 232 12.08 -12.62 2.61
CA ALA A 232 12.50 -11.54 1.73
C ALA A 232 13.76 -10.79 2.24
N GLY A 233 14.56 -11.38 3.12
CA GLY A 233 15.72 -10.73 3.74
C GLY A 233 16.75 -10.17 2.76
N PHE A 234 16.82 -10.72 1.55
CA PHE A 234 17.73 -10.26 0.48
C PHE A 234 17.00 -9.55 -0.67
N VAL A 235 15.77 -9.03 -0.42
CA VAL A 235 14.96 -8.32 -1.41
C VAL A 235 14.75 -6.89 -0.96
N THR A 236 15.41 -5.93 -1.61
CA THR A 236 15.22 -4.50 -1.40
C THR A 236 15.40 -3.71 -2.70
N GLY A 237 14.76 -2.55 -2.84
CA GLY A 237 14.81 -1.70 -4.03
C GLY A 237 14.04 -2.25 -5.24
N GLN A 238 13.31 -3.37 -5.08
CA GLN A 238 12.68 -4.07 -6.18
C GLN A 238 11.25 -3.59 -6.45
N ASN A 239 10.84 -3.72 -7.70
CA ASN A 239 9.46 -3.57 -8.12
C ASN A 239 8.91 -4.93 -8.54
N ILE A 240 8.18 -5.58 -7.66
CA ILE A 240 7.62 -6.91 -7.88
C ILE A 240 6.32 -6.80 -8.66
N GLN A 241 6.34 -7.32 -9.89
CA GLN A 241 5.18 -7.34 -10.78
C GLN A 241 4.22 -8.47 -10.37
N VAL A 242 3.04 -8.11 -9.83
CA VAL A 242 1.96 -9.05 -9.51
C VAL A 242 0.78 -8.73 -10.42
N ASN A 243 0.96 -9.01 -11.70
CA ASN A 243 0.07 -8.54 -12.77
C ASN A 243 -0.38 -9.65 -13.73
N GLY A 244 -0.10 -10.91 -13.42
CA GLY A 244 -0.47 -12.05 -14.26
C GLY A 244 0.20 -12.07 -15.64
N GLY A 245 1.40 -11.46 -15.76
CA GLY A 245 2.13 -11.37 -17.02
C GLY A 245 1.61 -10.30 -17.99
N THR A 246 0.75 -9.39 -17.53
CA THR A 246 0.26 -8.27 -18.37
C THR A 246 1.38 -7.32 -18.79
N PHE A 247 2.41 -7.21 -18.01
CA PHE A 247 3.64 -6.48 -18.30
C PHE A 247 4.83 -7.33 -17.87
N LEU A 248 5.76 -7.54 -18.79
CA LEU A 248 7.00 -8.29 -18.60
C LEU A 248 8.17 -7.30 -18.70
N GLY A 249 8.68 -6.85 -17.55
CA GLY A 249 9.79 -5.88 -17.53
C GLY A 249 10.40 -5.73 -16.17
#